data_bc7c869b7493dc8a149762c3338f7a7d
#
_entry.id   bc7c869b7493dc8a149762c3338f7a7d
#
_cell.length_a   1.000
_cell.length_b   1.000
_cell.length_c   1.000
_cell.angle_alpha   90.00
_cell.angle_beta   90.00
_cell.angle_gamma   90.00
#
_symmetry.space_group_name_H-M   'P 1'
#
loop_
_entity.id
_entity.type
_entity.pdbx_description
1 polymer ?
#
loop_
_entity_poly.entity_id
_entity_poly.type
_entity_poly.pdbx_seq_one_letter_code
_entity_poly.pdbx_strand_id
1 'polypeptide(L)'
;MNELDARQKQGLNGLQVFAVVALTILVTAGITYWVLSTYIFAKEFKIVTLSPGEERALEEKLQVLGLDLETAPKTAAAADAADFDPQGNLKPQRYSEQGARRDVSFSERELNALLANNTDLARKVAIKLSEDLVSARMLMPVDPDFPILGGKTLRASAGVELAYRE
;
A
#
# COMPACT_ATOMS: atom_id res chain seq x y z
N MET A 1 71.61 13.96 19.17
CA MET A 1 70.42 14.05 20.02
C MET A 1 69.37 14.77 19.20
N ASN A 2 68.40 14.07 18.69
CA ASN A 2 67.10 14.38 18.08
C ASN A 2 66.89 13.74 16.70
N GLU A 3 66.87 12.41 16.66
CA GLU A 3 66.41 11.62 15.52
C GLU A 3 64.95 11.20 15.64
N LEU A 4 64.07 11.98 16.27
CA LEU A 4 62.70 11.54 16.58
C LEU A 4 61.58 12.31 15.83
N ASP A 5 61.86 13.18 14.85
CA ASP A 5 60.84 14.00 14.24
C ASP A 5 60.72 13.94 12.71
N ALA A 6 61.16 12.86 12.10
CA ALA A 6 60.90 12.62 10.68
C ALA A 6 59.82 11.55 10.43
N ARG A 7 58.69 11.60 11.15
CA ARG A 7 57.47 11.01 10.64
C ARG A 7 56.93 11.91 9.52
N GLN A 8 57.51 11.70 8.33
CA GLN A 8 56.97 12.21 7.09
C GLN A 8 55.47 11.89 7.06
N LYS A 9 54.64 12.94 7.20
CA LYS A 9 53.23 12.87 6.83
C LYS A 9 53.20 12.59 5.32
N GLN A 10 53.15 11.32 4.94
CA GLN A 10 52.87 10.91 3.56
C GLN A 10 51.46 11.40 3.27
N GLY A 11 51.35 12.57 2.71
CA GLY A 11 50.10 13.07 2.15
C GLY A 11 49.66 12.10 1.03
N LEU A 12 48.37 11.77 1.03
CA LEU A 12 47.79 10.95 -0.02
C LEU A 12 48.11 11.56 -1.40
N ASN A 13 48.64 10.74 -2.30
CA ASN A 13 48.88 11.16 -3.69
C ASN A 13 47.53 11.53 -4.36
N GLY A 14 47.51 12.52 -5.23
CA GLY A 14 46.29 12.94 -5.92
C GLY A 14 45.52 11.78 -6.57
N LEU A 15 46.22 10.78 -7.08
CA LEU A 15 45.61 9.54 -7.60
C LEU A 15 44.90 8.73 -6.50
N GLN A 16 45.48 8.64 -5.31
CA GLN A 16 44.88 7.94 -4.18
C GLN A 16 43.60 8.67 -3.69
N VAL A 17 43.66 10.01 -3.63
CA VAL A 17 42.49 10.84 -3.29
C VAL A 17 41.39 10.62 -4.33
N PHE A 18 41.72 10.67 -5.60
CA PHE A 18 40.77 10.42 -6.68
C PHE A 18 40.14 9.02 -6.57
N ALA A 19 40.98 7.98 -6.33
CA ALA A 19 40.48 6.62 -6.17
C ALA A 19 39.54 6.45 -4.98
N VAL A 20 39.86 7.08 -3.85
CA VAL A 20 38.98 7.06 -2.67
C VAL A 20 37.66 7.77 -2.95
N VAL A 21 37.66 8.94 -3.58
CA VAL A 21 36.46 9.66 -3.96
C VAL A 21 35.61 8.87 -4.93
N ALA A 22 36.22 8.32 -5.99
CA ALA A 22 35.52 7.47 -6.95
C ALA A 22 34.89 6.24 -6.30
N LEU A 23 35.61 5.56 -5.41
CA LEU A 23 35.11 4.42 -4.64
C LEU A 23 33.93 4.82 -3.75
N THR A 24 34.03 5.93 -3.06
CA THR A 24 32.95 6.44 -2.19
C THR A 24 31.68 6.71 -3.01
N ILE A 25 31.80 7.35 -4.17
CA ILE A 25 30.66 7.59 -5.06
C ILE A 25 30.04 6.28 -5.51
N LEU A 26 30.82 5.28 -5.93
CA LEU A 26 30.31 3.99 -6.37
C LEU A 26 29.60 3.24 -5.24
N VAL A 27 30.20 3.23 -4.04
CA VAL A 27 29.58 2.58 -2.86
C VAL A 27 28.28 3.27 -2.49
N THR A 28 28.28 4.60 -2.44
CA THR A 28 27.07 5.37 -2.12
C THR A 28 25.97 5.14 -3.16
N ALA A 29 26.31 5.17 -4.43
CA ALA A 29 25.36 4.89 -5.51
C ALA A 29 24.81 3.45 -5.43
N GLY A 30 25.68 2.48 -5.14
CA GLY A 30 25.29 1.07 -4.95
C GLY A 30 24.36 0.86 -3.77
N ILE A 31 24.66 1.46 -2.63
CA ILE A 31 23.80 1.40 -1.44
C ILE A 31 22.46 2.09 -1.71
N THR A 32 22.47 3.27 -2.30
CA THR A 32 21.26 4.00 -2.66
C THR A 32 20.38 3.19 -3.60
N TYR A 33 20.95 2.62 -4.66
CA TYR A 33 20.23 1.75 -5.58
C TYR A 33 19.65 0.51 -4.89
N TRP A 34 20.42 -0.13 -4.01
CA TRP A 34 19.97 -1.29 -3.25
C TRP A 34 18.80 -0.96 -2.31
N VAL A 35 18.88 0.16 -1.59
CA VAL A 35 17.79 0.63 -0.72
C VAL A 35 16.54 0.95 -1.54
N LEU A 36 16.67 1.70 -2.63
CA LEU A 36 15.55 2.01 -3.53
C LEU A 36 14.93 0.73 -4.09
N SER A 37 15.75 -0.20 -4.55
CA SER A 37 15.30 -1.47 -5.13
C SER A 37 14.55 -2.35 -4.11
N THR A 38 14.98 -2.34 -2.85
CA THR A 38 14.43 -3.23 -1.82
C THR A 38 13.20 -2.64 -1.14
N TYR A 39 13.19 -1.33 -0.88
CA TYR A 39 12.16 -0.70 -0.04
C TYR A 39 11.10 0.08 -0.85
N ILE A 40 11.47 0.64 -2.00
CA ILE A 40 10.59 1.50 -2.79
C ILE A 40 9.92 0.72 -3.91
N PHE A 41 10.67 -0.14 -4.62
CA PHE A 41 10.09 -0.94 -5.70
C PHE A 41 9.45 -2.21 -5.13
N ALA A 42 8.15 -2.28 -5.24
CA ALA A 42 7.39 -3.36 -4.68
C ALA A 42 6.84 -4.31 -5.74
N LYS A 43 6.81 -5.59 -5.38
CA LYS A 43 6.06 -6.62 -6.12
C LYS A 43 4.58 -6.53 -5.75
N GLU A 44 3.72 -6.99 -6.65
CA GLU A 44 2.27 -7.11 -6.42
C GLU A 44 1.96 -7.86 -5.12
N PHE A 45 0.87 -7.48 -4.48
CA PHE A 45 0.39 -8.18 -3.29
C PHE A 45 -0.18 -9.55 -3.67
N LYS A 46 -0.02 -10.51 -2.76
CA LYS A 46 -0.67 -11.80 -2.90
C LYS A 46 -2.15 -11.65 -2.59
N ILE A 47 -2.99 -12.15 -3.48
CA ILE A 47 -4.44 -12.18 -3.27
C ILE A 47 -4.73 -13.10 -2.08
N VAL A 48 -5.53 -12.61 -1.14
CA VAL A 48 -5.96 -13.38 0.02
C VAL A 48 -7.12 -14.28 -0.39
N THR A 49 -6.98 -15.58 -0.11
CA THR A 49 -8.06 -16.55 -0.21
C THR A 49 -8.51 -16.91 1.20
N LEU A 50 -9.80 -16.86 1.45
CA LEU A 50 -10.41 -17.29 2.70
C LEU A 50 -10.61 -18.82 2.71
N SER A 51 -10.60 -19.41 3.90
CA SER A 51 -11.09 -20.76 4.09
C SER A 51 -12.62 -20.77 4.01
N PRO A 52 -13.27 -21.93 3.73
CA PRO A 52 -14.74 -22.00 3.65
C PRO A 52 -15.48 -21.56 4.92
N GLY A 53 -14.82 -21.63 6.08
CA GLY A 53 -15.38 -21.14 7.34
C GLY A 53 -15.31 -19.62 7.47
N GLU A 54 -14.18 -19.02 7.06
CA GLU A 54 -14.00 -17.57 7.03
C GLU A 54 -14.92 -16.89 6.00
N GLU A 55 -15.14 -17.55 4.86
CA GLU A 55 -16.01 -17.07 3.80
C GLU A 55 -17.48 -16.98 4.29
N ARG A 56 -17.99 -18.02 4.94
CA ARG A 56 -19.33 -18.00 5.55
C ARG A 56 -19.47 -16.93 6.63
N ALA A 57 -18.45 -16.76 7.47
CA ALA A 57 -18.46 -15.73 8.50
C ALA A 57 -18.47 -14.32 7.90
N LEU A 58 -17.78 -14.12 6.79
CA LEU A 58 -17.79 -12.86 6.05
C LEU A 58 -19.16 -12.60 5.41
N GLU A 59 -19.77 -13.61 4.77
CA GLU A 59 -21.10 -13.50 4.18
C GLU A 59 -22.16 -13.15 5.24
N GLU A 60 -22.13 -13.80 6.41
CA GLU A 60 -23.04 -13.49 7.52
C GLU A 60 -22.90 -12.03 7.97
N LYS A 61 -21.67 -11.53 8.10
CA LYS A 61 -21.39 -10.15 8.47
C LYS A 61 -21.91 -9.15 7.43
N LEU A 62 -21.74 -9.48 6.15
CA LEU A 62 -22.21 -8.64 5.05
C LEU A 62 -23.75 -8.60 4.98
N GLN A 63 -24.40 -9.75 5.19
CA GLN A 63 -25.87 -9.79 5.27
C GLN A 63 -26.42 -8.92 6.40
N VAL A 64 -25.75 -8.90 7.57
CA VAL A 64 -26.11 -8.00 8.68
C VAL A 64 -26.03 -6.53 8.26
N LEU A 65 -25.10 -6.18 7.37
CA LEU A 65 -24.95 -4.82 6.83
C LEU A 65 -25.85 -4.54 5.61
N GLY A 66 -26.63 -5.54 5.16
CA GLY A 66 -27.43 -5.43 3.94
C GLY A 66 -26.59 -5.41 2.65
N LEU A 67 -25.35 -5.86 2.74
CA LEU A 67 -24.42 -5.97 1.60
C LEU A 67 -24.42 -7.42 1.10
N ASP A 68 -24.63 -7.62 -0.18
CA ASP A 68 -24.55 -8.92 -0.83
C ASP A 68 -23.35 -8.95 -1.77
N LEU A 69 -22.45 -9.95 -1.59
CA LEU A 69 -21.25 -10.10 -2.41
C LEU A 69 -21.57 -10.42 -3.88
N GLU A 70 -22.71 -11.06 -4.14
CA GLU A 70 -23.13 -11.37 -5.51
C GLU A 70 -23.63 -10.12 -6.26
N THR A 71 -24.14 -9.12 -5.52
CA THR A 71 -24.68 -7.88 -6.08
C THR A 71 -23.64 -6.77 -6.12
N ALA A 72 -22.47 -6.95 -5.47
CA ALA A 72 -21.38 -5.99 -5.55
C ALA A 72 -20.89 -5.88 -7.01
N PRO A 73 -20.91 -4.69 -7.62
CA PRO A 73 -20.53 -4.53 -9.01
C PRO A 73 -19.09 -4.99 -9.22
N LYS A 74 -18.92 -6.06 -10.01
CA LYS A 74 -17.61 -6.62 -10.42
C LYS A 74 -16.77 -5.64 -11.23
N THR A 75 -17.35 -4.50 -11.58
CA THR A 75 -16.68 -3.38 -12.27
C THR A 75 -17.36 -2.08 -11.83
N ALA A 76 -16.57 -1.04 -11.58
CA ALA A 76 -17.06 0.31 -11.32
C ALA A 76 -17.96 0.92 -12.45
N ALA A 77 -18.24 0.17 -13.50
CA ALA A 77 -19.05 0.55 -14.65
C ALA A 77 -20.52 0.14 -14.56
N ALA A 78 -20.92 -0.59 -13.51
CA ALA A 78 -22.31 -1.04 -13.33
C ALA A 78 -22.96 -0.47 -12.07
N ALA A 79 -22.67 0.80 -11.74
CA ALA A 79 -23.61 1.57 -10.93
C ALA A 79 -24.89 1.66 -11.79
N ASP A 80 -25.94 0.94 -11.37
CA ASP A 80 -27.19 0.89 -12.10
C ASP A 80 -27.68 2.31 -12.33
N ALA A 81 -28.04 2.63 -13.56
CA ALA A 81 -28.65 3.90 -13.93
C ALA A 81 -29.93 4.21 -13.10
N ALA A 82 -30.44 3.23 -12.37
CA ALA A 82 -31.53 3.34 -11.41
C ALA A 82 -31.16 4.12 -10.15
N ASP A 83 -29.89 4.13 -9.75
CA ASP A 83 -29.41 4.83 -8.53
C ASP A 83 -29.16 6.31 -8.75
N PHE A 84 -29.21 6.77 -9.98
CA PHE A 84 -29.04 8.18 -10.31
C PHE A 84 -30.36 8.83 -10.75
N ASP A 85 -30.51 10.11 -10.42
CA ASP A 85 -31.57 10.93 -10.96
C ASP A 85 -31.27 11.35 -12.41
N PRO A 86 -32.23 11.93 -13.15
CA PRO A 86 -32.00 12.41 -14.54
C PRO A 86 -30.91 13.50 -14.63
N GLN A 87 -30.53 14.09 -13.51
CA GLN A 87 -29.48 15.11 -13.39
C GLN A 87 -28.11 14.50 -13.05
N GLY A 88 -28.01 13.17 -12.88
CA GLY A 88 -26.75 12.46 -12.59
C GLY A 88 -26.34 12.46 -11.10
N ASN A 89 -27.23 12.85 -10.18
CA ASN A 89 -26.97 12.77 -8.75
C ASN A 89 -27.44 11.42 -8.20
N LEU A 90 -26.74 10.89 -7.19
CA LEU A 90 -27.18 9.69 -6.47
C LEU A 90 -28.51 9.95 -5.77
N LYS A 91 -29.48 9.06 -5.97
CA LYS A 91 -30.77 9.10 -5.27
C LYS A 91 -30.57 8.70 -3.81
N PRO A 92 -31.06 9.47 -2.83
CA PRO A 92 -31.02 9.07 -1.44
C PRO A 92 -31.79 7.76 -1.22
N GLN A 93 -31.12 6.72 -0.75
CA GLN A 93 -31.79 5.50 -0.33
C GLN A 93 -32.43 5.71 1.05
N ARG A 94 -33.61 5.13 1.29
CA ARG A 94 -34.26 5.16 2.60
C ARG A 94 -33.43 4.28 3.55
N TYR A 95 -32.79 4.93 4.50
CA TYR A 95 -32.08 4.26 5.57
C TYR A 95 -33.05 3.85 6.68
N SER A 96 -33.02 2.58 7.09
CA SER A 96 -33.82 2.07 8.21
C SER A 96 -32.92 1.40 9.23
N GLU A 97 -32.88 1.90 10.45
CA GLU A 97 -32.08 1.34 11.56
C GLU A 97 -32.84 0.29 12.37
N GLN A 98 -34.10 -0.03 12.04
CA GLN A 98 -34.92 -0.96 12.83
C GLN A 98 -34.35 -2.37 12.75
N GLY A 99 -33.80 -2.85 13.88
CA GLY A 99 -33.25 -4.21 14.02
C GLY A 99 -31.82 -4.39 13.55
N ALA A 100 -31.14 -3.35 13.10
CA ALA A 100 -29.76 -3.43 12.68
C ALA A 100 -28.83 -3.66 13.88
N ARG A 101 -27.96 -4.68 13.80
CA ARG A 101 -26.82 -4.80 14.71
C ARG A 101 -25.84 -3.67 14.37
N ARG A 102 -25.47 -2.89 15.38
CA ARG A 102 -24.59 -1.71 15.19
C ARG A 102 -23.10 -2.05 15.21
N ASP A 103 -22.76 -3.22 15.72
CA ASP A 103 -21.38 -3.64 15.89
C ASP A 103 -21.07 -4.82 14.96
N VAL A 104 -20.28 -4.56 13.93
CA VAL A 104 -19.73 -5.57 13.04
C VAL A 104 -18.22 -5.40 13.01
N SER A 105 -17.49 -6.44 13.39
CA SER A 105 -16.03 -6.43 13.37
C SER A 105 -15.49 -7.23 12.18
N PHE A 106 -14.56 -6.65 11.44
CA PHE A 106 -13.85 -7.31 10.36
C PHE A 106 -12.40 -7.57 10.73
N SER A 107 -11.90 -8.73 10.37
CA SER A 107 -10.47 -9.03 10.43
C SER A 107 -9.74 -8.46 9.21
N GLU A 108 -8.43 -8.29 9.33
CA GLU A 108 -7.56 -7.89 8.21
C GLU A 108 -7.73 -8.80 6.99
N ARG A 109 -7.85 -10.12 7.21
CA ARG A 109 -8.05 -11.10 6.14
C ARG A 109 -9.37 -10.95 5.43
N GLU A 110 -10.46 -10.71 6.16
CA GLU A 110 -11.79 -10.47 5.59
C GLU A 110 -11.80 -9.19 4.74
N LEU A 111 -11.20 -8.09 5.23
CA LEU A 111 -11.11 -6.86 4.44
C LEU A 111 -10.28 -7.05 3.16
N ASN A 112 -9.16 -7.75 3.24
CA ASN A 112 -8.36 -8.03 2.05
C ASN A 112 -9.05 -9.03 1.11
N ALA A 113 -9.90 -9.92 1.61
CA ALA A 113 -10.73 -10.80 0.79
C ALA A 113 -11.85 -10.04 0.06
N LEU A 114 -12.43 -9.02 0.69
CA LEU A 114 -13.37 -8.12 0.01
C LEU A 114 -12.68 -7.39 -1.17
N LEU A 115 -11.44 -6.95 -0.99
CA LEU A 115 -10.65 -6.41 -2.09
C LEU A 115 -10.39 -7.44 -3.19
N ALA A 116 -10.32 -8.74 -2.84
CA ALA A 116 -10.05 -9.81 -3.79
C ALA A 116 -11.18 -10.04 -4.81
N ASN A 117 -12.39 -9.55 -4.54
CA ASN A 117 -13.49 -9.53 -5.51
C ASN A 117 -13.13 -8.69 -6.76
N ASN A 118 -12.25 -7.70 -6.60
CA ASN A 118 -11.61 -7.01 -7.71
C ASN A 118 -10.13 -7.40 -7.76
N THR A 119 -9.79 -8.32 -8.65
CA THR A 119 -8.44 -8.89 -8.77
C THR A 119 -7.36 -7.83 -9.01
N ASP A 120 -7.65 -6.79 -9.79
CA ASP A 120 -6.71 -5.70 -10.06
C ASP A 120 -6.47 -4.85 -8.81
N LEU A 121 -7.52 -4.60 -8.04
CA LEU A 121 -7.43 -3.86 -6.79
C LEU A 121 -6.65 -4.65 -5.74
N ALA A 122 -6.95 -5.95 -5.59
CA ALA A 122 -6.27 -6.82 -4.63
C ALA A 122 -4.76 -6.97 -4.85
N ARG A 123 -4.31 -6.87 -6.10
CA ARG A 123 -2.87 -6.88 -6.42
C ARG A 123 -2.17 -5.57 -6.09
N LYS A 124 -2.91 -4.47 -6.10
CA LYS A 124 -2.38 -3.11 -5.96
C LYS A 124 -2.61 -2.49 -4.58
N VAL A 125 -3.61 -2.98 -3.84
CA VAL A 125 -4.00 -2.46 -2.53
C VAL A 125 -4.03 -3.58 -1.50
N ALA A 126 -3.50 -3.31 -0.32
CA ALA A 126 -3.62 -4.20 0.84
C ALA A 126 -3.92 -3.37 2.08
N ILE A 127 -4.90 -3.83 2.86
CA ILE A 127 -5.28 -3.24 4.14
C ILE A 127 -4.52 -3.96 5.25
N LYS A 128 -4.02 -3.20 6.21
CA LYS A 128 -3.42 -3.72 7.43
C LYS A 128 -4.08 -3.08 8.64
N LEU A 129 -4.51 -3.90 9.58
CA LEU A 129 -5.08 -3.47 10.85
C LEU A 129 -4.03 -3.57 11.96
N SER A 130 -4.02 -2.56 12.83
CA SER A 130 -3.31 -2.56 14.10
C SER A 130 -4.30 -2.08 15.17
N GLU A 131 -3.93 -2.10 16.45
CA GLU A 131 -4.85 -1.82 17.56
C GLU A 131 -5.66 -0.53 17.36
N ASP A 132 -5.00 0.58 16.99
CA ASP A 132 -5.66 1.89 16.81
C ASP A 132 -5.46 2.48 15.41
N LEU A 133 -4.87 1.71 14.48
CA LEU A 133 -4.48 2.21 13.18
C LEU A 133 -4.98 1.30 12.06
N VAL A 134 -5.72 1.87 11.14
CA VAL A 134 -6.04 1.26 9.85
C VAL A 134 -5.09 1.82 8.80
N SER A 135 -4.27 0.99 8.19
CA SER A 135 -3.34 1.41 7.15
C SER A 135 -3.64 0.71 5.83
N ALA A 136 -3.61 1.47 4.74
CA ALA A 136 -3.66 0.97 3.38
C ALA A 136 -2.27 1.09 2.75
N ARG A 137 -1.82 0.00 2.13
CA ARG A 137 -0.63 -0.03 1.29
C ARG A 137 -1.07 -0.11 -0.15
N MET A 138 -0.49 0.72 -0.99
CA MET A 138 -0.91 0.90 -2.37
C MET A 138 0.30 0.79 -3.29
N LEU A 139 0.14 0.11 -4.40
CA LEU A 139 1.12 0.04 -5.47
C LEU A 139 0.68 0.99 -6.59
N MET A 140 1.52 1.97 -6.88
CA MET A 140 1.28 2.94 -7.95
C MET A 140 2.30 2.71 -9.07
N PRO A 141 1.85 2.26 -10.26
CA PRO A 141 2.71 2.23 -11.42
C PRO A 141 3.04 3.67 -11.84
N VAL A 142 4.31 3.92 -12.10
CA VAL A 142 4.78 5.20 -12.63
C VAL A 142 4.75 5.14 -14.14
N ASP A 143 4.29 6.21 -14.75
CA ASP A 143 4.24 6.34 -16.20
C ASP A 143 5.62 6.01 -16.82
N PRO A 144 5.67 5.20 -17.90
CA PRO A 144 6.92 4.88 -18.58
C PRO A 144 7.72 6.10 -19.04
N ASP A 145 7.05 7.19 -19.38
CA ASP A 145 7.67 8.43 -19.87
C ASP A 145 8.21 9.32 -18.74
N PHE A 146 8.02 8.92 -17.47
CA PHE A 146 8.54 9.69 -16.34
C PHE A 146 10.07 9.57 -16.23
N PRO A 147 10.80 10.70 -16.11
CA PRO A 147 12.26 10.72 -16.25
C PRO A 147 12.89 9.86 -15.19
N ILE A 148 13.31 9.22 -14.60
CA ILE A 148 14.09 8.46 -13.61
C ILE A 148 13.34 7.19 -13.13
N LEU A 149 12.02 7.27 -12.91
CA LEU A 149 11.23 6.20 -12.31
C LEU A 149 10.25 5.54 -13.30
N GLY A 150 10.31 5.91 -14.58
CA GLY A 150 9.40 5.41 -15.61
C GLY A 150 9.31 3.90 -15.67
N GLY A 151 8.11 3.35 -15.72
CA GLY A 151 7.84 1.92 -15.75
C GLY A 151 8.09 1.19 -14.42
N LYS A 152 8.43 1.89 -13.32
CA LYS A 152 8.59 1.32 -11.98
C LYS A 152 7.28 1.38 -11.22
N THR A 153 7.12 0.47 -10.26
CA THR A 153 5.98 0.49 -9.33
C THR A 153 6.45 0.96 -7.96
N LEU A 154 5.84 2.03 -7.48
CA LEU A 154 6.13 2.60 -6.17
C LEU A 154 5.17 2.03 -5.12
N ARG A 155 5.66 1.88 -3.90
CA ARG A 155 4.83 1.54 -2.74
C ARG A 155 4.50 2.81 -1.97
N ALA A 156 3.22 3.14 -1.88
CA ALA A 156 2.70 4.14 -0.97
C ALA A 156 2.03 3.47 0.23
N SER A 157 2.04 4.13 1.37
CA SER A 157 1.33 3.71 2.57
C SER A 157 0.62 4.91 3.16
N ALA A 158 -0.66 4.76 3.48
CA ALA A 158 -1.45 5.73 4.20
C ALA A 158 -2.06 5.06 5.41
N GLY A 159 -2.07 5.73 6.56
CA GLY A 159 -2.68 5.26 7.79
C GLY A 159 -3.66 6.28 8.34
N VAL A 160 -4.75 5.80 8.89
CA VAL A 160 -5.75 6.59 9.61
C VAL A 160 -5.82 6.07 11.04
N GLU A 161 -5.55 6.94 11.98
CA GLU A 161 -5.74 6.67 13.40
C GLU A 161 -7.21 6.92 13.76
N LEU A 162 -7.83 5.92 14.36
CA LEU A 162 -9.21 6.01 14.84
C LEU A 162 -9.16 6.37 16.32
N ALA A 163 -9.37 7.65 16.65
CA ALA A 163 -9.47 8.13 18.03
C ALA A 163 -10.93 8.48 18.33
N TYR A 164 -11.50 7.83 19.35
CA TYR A 164 -12.79 8.23 19.91
C TYR A 164 -12.54 9.34 20.96
N ARG A 165 -13.15 10.51 20.77
CA ARG A 165 -13.19 11.57 21.77
C ARG A 165 -14.60 11.60 22.38
N GLU A 166 -14.66 11.35 23.70
CA GLU A 166 -15.85 11.64 24.48
C GLU A 166 -16.07 13.15 24.64
#